data_a2120e3e5f1a614f0e90b487b282fed5
#
_entry.id   a2120e3e5f1a614f0e90b487b282fed5
#
_cell.length_a   1.000
_cell.length_b   1.000
_cell.length_c   1.000
_cell.angle_alpha   90.00
_cell.angle_beta   90.00
_cell.angle_gamma   90.00
#
_symmetry.space_group_name_H-M   'P 1'
#
loop_
_entity.id
_entity.type
_entity.pdbx_description
1 polymer ?
#
loop_
_entity_poly.entity_id
_entity_poly.type
_entity_poly.pdbx_seq_one_letter_code
_entity_poly.pdbx_strand_id
1 'polypeptide(L)'
;HAGGKYLVFPHHENEIAQSEAANGKEFARYWMHNAFLNIDNRKMSKSLGNFRTVREISEQYDLQVLRFFMLSAHYRSPLNFSADLMEASKNGLERIVNAADNLKFLMENAKAEAITDAEAENFAKTEEFVAGFEKAMDDDFNTADAVMPLIGEDGSNSSAPMPRLPT
;
A
#
# COMPACT_ATOMS: atom_id res chain seq x y z
N HIS A 1 5.17 19.46 0.93
CA HIS A 1 5.07 19.64 -0.52
C HIS A 1 5.48 18.38 -1.26
N ALA A 2 4.79 18.05 -2.34
CA ALA A 2 5.03 16.78 -3.01
C ALA A 2 4.93 16.90 -4.54
N GLY A 3 5.57 15.96 -5.24
CA GLY A 3 5.47 15.86 -6.70
C GLY A 3 6.32 14.74 -7.28
N GLY A 4 6.36 14.63 -8.59
CA GLY A 4 7.27 13.70 -9.25
C GLY A 4 8.74 14.13 -9.12
N LYS A 5 9.64 13.15 -9.04
CA LYS A 5 11.08 13.40 -8.89
C LYS A 5 11.66 14.35 -9.97
N TYR A 6 11.04 14.38 -11.15
CA TYR A 6 11.48 15.29 -12.24
C TYR A 6 11.15 16.76 -11.98
N LEU A 7 10.30 17.07 -11.00
CA LEU A 7 9.94 18.44 -10.62
C LEU A 7 10.96 19.09 -9.68
N VAL A 8 11.86 18.32 -9.06
CA VAL A 8 12.87 18.84 -8.13
C VAL A 8 13.59 20.02 -8.74
N PHE A 9 14.07 19.85 -9.97
CA PHE A 9 14.71 20.93 -10.71
C PHE A 9 14.14 21.01 -12.14
N PRO A 10 13.79 22.21 -12.62
CA PRO A 10 13.92 23.51 -11.95
C PRO A 10 12.65 23.95 -11.16
N HIS A 11 11.57 23.17 -11.16
CA HIS A 11 10.25 23.64 -10.71
C HIS A 11 10.20 23.91 -9.22
N HIS A 12 10.50 22.92 -8.37
CA HIS A 12 10.43 23.08 -6.91
C HIS A 12 11.50 24.04 -6.38
N GLU A 13 12.69 24.08 -6.99
CA GLU A 13 13.71 25.08 -6.66
C GLU A 13 13.21 26.51 -6.94
N ASN A 14 12.48 26.71 -8.03
CA ASN A 14 11.88 28.01 -8.33
C ASN A 14 10.73 28.34 -7.36
N GLU A 15 9.92 27.37 -6.96
CA GLU A 15 8.86 27.56 -5.95
C GLU A 15 9.45 27.98 -4.59
N ILE A 16 10.53 27.32 -4.16
CA ILE A 16 11.27 27.69 -2.95
C ILE A 16 11.75 29.14 -3.07
N ALA A 17 12.49 29.48 -4.13
CA ALA A 17 13.06 30.81 -4.33
C ALA A 17 11.98 31.89 -4.34
N GLN A 18 10.88 31.69 -5.04
CA GLN A 18 9.78 32.66 -5.12
C GLN A 18 9.04 32.82 -3.79
N SER A 19 8.69 31.68 -3.15
CA SER A 19 7.92 31.71 -1.90
C SER A 19 8.73 32.28 -0.74
N GLU A 20 9.99 31.89 -0.60
CA GLU A 20 10.84 32.36 0.49
C GLU A 20 11.25 33.81 0.32
N ALA A 21 11.52 34.26 -0.89
CA ALA A 21 11.78 35.67 -1.18
C ALA A 21 10.56 36.56 -0.90
N ALA A 22 9.34 36.09 -1.19
CA ALA A 22 8.12 36.86 -0.97
C ALA A 22 7.68 36.87 0.48
N ASN A 23 7.85 35.77 1.22
CA ASN A 23 7.26 35.59 2.55
C ASN A 23 8.29 35.66 3.71
N GLY A 24 9.59 35.56 3.42
CA GLY A 24 10.65 35.53 4.42
C GLY A 24 10.59 34.32 5.36
N LYS A 25 10.01 33.22 4.91
CA LYS A 25 9.80 31.99 5.68
C LYS A 25 10.07 30.78 4.80
N GLU A 26 10.48 29.67 5.44
CA GLU A 26 10.63 28.38 4.80
C GLU A 26 9.34 27.98 4.07
N PHE A 27 9.47 27.54 2.81
CA PHE A 27 8.34 27.18 1.95
C PHE A 27 7.69 25.87 2.39
N ALA A 28 8.47 24.83 2.62
CA ALA A 28 7.96 23.54 3.03
C ALA A 28 8.93 22.80 3.94
N ARG A 29 8.42 22.29 5.09
CA ARG A 29 9.24 21.52 6.03
C ARG A 29 9.55 20.12 5.57
N TYR A 30 8.63 19.53 4.79
CA TYR A 30 8.74 18.14 4.30
C TYR A 30 8.51 18.09 2.80
N TRP A 31 9.35 17.34 2.12
CA TRP A 31 9.30 17.16 0.67
C TRP A 31 9.15 15.69 0.33
N MET A 32 8.16 15.38 -0.51
CA MET A 32 7.93 14.02 -0.99
C MET A 32 8.03 13.98 -2.53
N HIS A 33 8.93 13.15 -3.04
CA HIS A 33 9.12 13.00 -4.48
C HIS A 33 8.91 11.54 -4.88
N ASN A 34 7.81 11.26 -5.59
CA ASN A 34 7.54 9.95 -6.12
C ASN A 34 8.38 9.65 -7.37
N ALA A 35 8.74 8.38 -7.53
CA ALA A 35 9.40 7.90 -8.72
C ALA A 35 8.44 7.73 -9.91
N PHE A 36 8.92 7.12 -10.98
CA PHE A 36 8.19 6.98 -12.24
C PHE A 36 7.34 5.70 -12.27
N LEU A 37 6.23 5.78 -13.01
CA LEU A 37 5.47 4.62 -13.43
C LEU A 37 5.97 4.19 -14.83
N ASN A 38 6.38 2.93 -14.93
CA ASN A 38 6.67 2.27 -16.19
C ASN A 38 5.47 1.42 -16.63
N ILE A 39 5.34 1.20 -17.91
CA ILE A 39 4.37 0.26 -18.50
C ILE A 39 5.17 -0.81 -19.23
N ASP A 40 5.01 -2.07 -18.82
CA ASP A 40 5.74 -3.21 -19.39
C ASP A 40 7.25 -2.95 -19.50
N ASN A 41 7.85 -2.49 -18.38
CA ASN A 41 9.26 -2.12 -18.25
C ASN A 41 9.73 -0.99 -19.17
N ARG A 42 8.82 -0.21 -19.74
CA ARG A 42 9.13 0.96 -20.58
C ARG A 42 8.58 2.23 -19.93
N LYS A 43 9.29 3.32 -20.09
CA LYS A 43 8.81 4.63 -19.63
C LYS A 43 7.43 4.92 -20.25
N MET A 44 6.46 5.25 -19.41
CA MET A 44 5.15 5.70 -19.86
C MET A 44 5.28 7.07 -20.54
N SER A 45 4.86 7.18 -21.79
CA SER A 45 4.80 8.46 -22.50
C SER A 45 3.74 8.47 -23.61
N LYS A 46 3.20 9.65 -23.89
CA LYS A 46 2.25 9.84 -25.01
C LYS A 46 2.88 9.51 -26.35
N SER A 47 4.15 9.84 -26.55
CA SER A 47 4.88 9.60 -27.81
C SER A 47 5.12 8.12 -28.07
N LEU A 48 5.18 7.27 -27.05
CA LEU A 48 5.32 5.82 -27.19
C LEU A 48 3.97 5.10 -27.33
N GLY A 49 2.84 5.81 -27.25
CA GLY A 49 1.52 5.22 -27.37
C GLY A 49 1.13 4.28 -26.21
N ASN A 50 1.94 4.22 -25.14
CA ASN A 50 1.73 3.38 -23.98
C ASN A 50 1.15 4.15 -22.77
N PHE A 51 0.72 5.39 -22.99
CA PHE A 51 0.10 6.20 -21.95
C PHE A 51 -1.28 5.63 -21.59
N ARG A 52 -1.53 5.45 -20.28
CA ARG A 52 -2.81 5.00 -19.73
C ARG A 52 -3.31 6.01 -18.70
N THR A 53 -4.58 6.31 -18.78
CA THR A 53 -5.26 7.10 -17.75
C THR A 53 -5.87 6.19 -16.69
N VAL A 54 -6.09 6.71 -15.49
CA VAL A 54 -6.82 5.98 -14.43
C VAL A 54 -8.23 5.59 -14.91
N ARG A 55 -8.87 6.43 -15.73
CA ARG A 55 -10.19 6.13 -16.31
C ARG A 55 -10.17 4.89 -17.21
N GLU A 56 -9.20 4.80 -18.10
CA GLU A 56 -9.04 3.61 -18.96
C GLU A 56 -8.72 2.35 -18.16
N ILE A 57 -7.91 2.47 -17.10
CA ILE A 57 -7.63 1.36 -16.20
C ILE A 57 -8.89 0.93 -15.43
N SER A 58 -9.75 1.89 -15.02
CA SER A 58 -11.00 1.59 -14.29
C SER A 58 -12.04 0.83 -15.10
N GLU A 59 -11.90 0.80 -16.42
CA GLU A 59 -12.75 -0.03 -17.29
C GLU A 59 -12.40 -1.53 -17.22
N GLN A 60 -11.19 -1.86 -16.75
CA GLN A 60 -10.65 -3.23 -16.70
C GLN A 60 -10.45 -3.74 -15.27
N TYR A 61 -10.12 -2.85 -14.33
CA TYR A 61 -9.79 -3.18 -12.95
C TYR A 61 -10.55 -2.30 -11.97
N ASP A 62 -10.92 -2.88 -10.82
CA ASP A 62 -11.41 -2.09 -9.69
C ASP A 62 -10.32 -1.09 -9.23
N LEU A 63 -10.74 0.13 -8.94
CA LEU A 63 -9.82 1.19 -8.49
C LEU A 63 -9.18 0.88 -7.14
N GLN A 64 -9.78 0.04 -6.31
CA GLN A 64 -9.15 -0.44 -5.07
C GLN A 64 -7.96 -1.36 -5.37
N VAL A 65 -8.07 -2.20 -6.40
CA VAL A 65 -6.94 -3.02 -6.88
C VAL A 65 -5.81 -2.13 -7.39
N LEU A 66 -6.13 -1.11 -8.19
CA LEU A 66 -5.13 -0.14 -8.64
C LEU A 66 -4.47 0.58 -7.47
N ARG A 67 -5.24 1.01 -6.48
CA ARG A 67 -4.71 1.65 -5.27
C ARG A 67 -3.78 0.71 -4.50
N PHE A 68 -4.19 -0.53 -4.31
CA PHE A 68 -3.37 -1.54 -3.63
C PHE A 68 -2.07 -1.81 -4.38
N PHE A 69 -2.14 -1.96 -5.71
CA PHE A 69 -0.97 -2.05 -6.58
C PHE A 69 -0.01 -0.87 -6.40
N MET A 70 -0.51 0.35 -6.39
CA MET A 70 0.32 1.55 -6.18
C MET A 70 1.01 1.57 -4.81
N LEU A 71 0.37 1.02 -3.77
CA LEU A 71 0.91 0.94 -2.42
C LEU A 71 1.85 -0.26 -2.21
N SER A 72 1.93 -1.20 -3.14
CA SER A 72 2.80 -2.38 -3.05
C SER A 72 4.29 -2.06 -3.23
N ALA A 73 4.63 -0.85 -3.63
CA ALA A 73 6.00 -0.37 -3.74
C ALA A 73 6.18 0.94 -2.96
N HIS A 74 7.38 1.16 -2.44
CA HIS A 74 7.73 2.44 -1.83
C HIS A 74 7.61 3.56 -2.88
N TYR A 75 7.01 4.69 -2.52
CA TYR A 75 6.73 5.80 -3.45
C TYR A 75 7.96 6.36 -4.17
N ARG A 76 9.16 6.23 -3.57
CA ARG A 76 10.43 6.64 -4.18
C ARG A 76 10.98 5.65 -5.20
N SER A 77 10.43 4.44 -5.28
CA SER A 77 10.88 3.40 -6.20
C SER A 77 10.07 3.41 -7.49
N PRO A 78 10.71 3.18 -8.64
CA PRO A 78 9.96 3.03 -9.89
C PRO A 78 9.00 1.84 -9.78
N LEU A 79 7.76 2.06 -10.20
CA LEU A 79 6.74 1.02 -10.23
C LEU A 79 6.48 0.62 -11.68
N ASN A 80 6.43 -0.69 -11.94
CA ASN A 80 6.12 -1.21 -13.26
C ASN A 80 4.68 -1.71 -13.33
N PHE A 81 3.86 -1.09 -14.16
CA PHE A 81 2.50 -1.55 -14.43
C PHE A 81 2.52 -2.62 -15.52
N SER A 82 1.96 -3.78 -15.22
CA SER A 82 1.68 -4.86 -16.17
C SER A 82 0.41 -5.59 -15.77
N ALA A 83 -0.21 -6.30 -16.72
CA ALA A 83 -1.41 -7.08 -16.45
C ALA A 83 -1.17 -8.14 -15.36
N ASP A 84 -0.03 -8.82 -15.38
CA ASP A 84 0.32 -9.86 -14.40
C ASP A 84 0.43 -9.28 -12.98
N LEU A 85 1.04 -8.11 -12.84
CA LEU A 85 1.19 -7.45 -11.53
C LEU A 85 -0.15 -6.90 -11.02
N MET A 86 -1.03 -6.46 -11.91
CA MET A 86 -2.38 -6.06 -11.54
C MET A 86 -3.21 -7.26 -11.07
N GLU A 87 -3.11 -8.41 -11.74
CA GLU A 87 -3.81 -9.63 -11.32
C GLU A 87 -3.25 -10.17 -9.99
N ALA A 88 -1.94 -10.14 -9.79
CA ALA A 88 -1.33 -10.46 -8.50
C ALA A 88 -1.83 -9.53 -7.37
N SER A 89 -1.95 -8.24 -7.65
CA SER A 89 -2.48 -7.26 -6.68
C SER A 89 -3.95 -7.49 -6.37
N LYS A 90 -4.75 -7.86 -7.37
CA LYS A 90 -6.16 -8.24 -7.19
C LYS A 90 -6.28 -9.43 -6.24
N ASN A 91 -5.54 -10.50 -6.52
CA ASN A 91 -5.54 -11.70 -5.68
C ASN A 91 -5.07 -11.40 -4.24
N GLY A 92 -4.05 -10.55 -4.08
CA GLY A 92 -3.57 -10.10 -2.77
C GLY A 92 -4.62 -9.31 -1.99
N LEU A 93 -5.28 -8.36 -2.64
CA LEU A 93 -6.35 -7.57 -2.02
C LEU A 93 -7.56 -8.43 -1.64
N GLU A 94 -7.99 -9.34 -2.53
CA GLU A 94 -9.11 -10.27 -2.25
C GLU A 94 -8.83 -11.14 -1.03
N ARG A 95 -7.59 -11.60 -0.83
CA ARG A 95 -7.21 -12.37 0.36
C ARG A 95 -7.39 -11.53 1.64
N ILE A 96 -6.95 -10.27 1.63
CA ILE A 96 -7.09 -9.37 2.79
C ILE A 96 -8.57 -9.10 3.08
N VAL A 97 -9.35 -8.77 2.06
CA VAL A 97 -10.79 -8.49 2.22
C VAL A 97 -11.51 -9.72 2.76
N ASN A 98 -11.29 -10.90 2.18
CA ASN A 98 -11.89 -12.14 2.64
C ASN A 98 -11.51 -12.48 4.10
N ALA A 99 -10.26 -12.24 4.49
CA ALA A 99 -9.83 -12.44 5.87
C ALA A 99 -10.55 -11.48 6.84
N ALA A 100 -10.69 -10.20 6.45
CA ALA A 100 -11.41 -9.21 7.24
C ALA A 100 -12.92 -9.53 7.37
N ASP A 101 -13.55 -9.96 6.28
CA ASP A 101 -14.96 -10.36 6.28
C ASP A 101 -15.20 -11.62 7.14
N ASN A 102 -14.30 -12.61 7.05
CA ASN A 102 -14.35 -13.80 7.91
C ASN A 102 -14.18 -13.43 9.38
N LEU A 103 -13.24 -12.54 9.71
CA LEU A 103 -13.05 -12.09 11.08
C LEU A 103 -14.29 -11.36 11.60
N LYS A 104 -14.88 -10.48 10.80
CA LYS A 104 -16.13 -9.79 11.14
C LYS A 104 -17.25 -10.77 11.39
N PHE A 105 -17.43 -11.77 10.54
CA PHE A 105 -18.43 -12.83 10.72
C PHE A 105 -18.21 -13.59 12.04
N LEU A 106 -16.96 -13.96 12.35
CA LEU A 106 -16.62 -14.62 13.60
C LEU A 106 -16.94 -13.76 14.82
N MET A 107 -16.61 -12.45 14.78
CA MET A 107 -16.92 -11.51 15.87
C MET A 107 -18.42 -11.37 16.10
N GLU A 108 -19.23 -11.32 15.04
CA GLU A 108 -20.70 -11.21 15.13
C GLU A 108 -21.37 -12.50 15.65
N ASN A 109 -20.73 -13.66 15.45
CA ASN A 109 -21.30 -14.98 15.80
C ASN A 109 -20.59 -15.67 16.96
N ALA A 110 -19.59 -15.05 17.57
CA ALA A 110 -18.87 -15.61 18.70
C ALA A 110 -19.80 -15.80 19.91
N LYS A 111 -19.73 -16.99 20.54
CA LYS A 111 -20.51 -17.34 21.73
C LYS A 111 -19.63 -17.58 22.95
N ALA A 112 -18.31 -17.55 22.77
CA ALA A 112 -17.34 -17.76 23.85
C ALA A 112 -17.26 -16.50 24.73
N GLU A 113 -17.24 -16.69 26.04
CA GLU A 113 -17.12 -15.60 27.03
C GLU A 113 -15.69 -15.44 27.55
N ALA A 114 -14.78 -16.34 27.19
CA ALA A 114 -13.37 -16.29 27.58
C ALA A 114 -12.45 -16.73 26.45
N ILE A 115 -11.28 -16.14 26.43
CA ILE A 115 -10.21 -16.49 25.47
C ILE A 115 -9.43 -17.70 25.99
N THR A 116 -8.97 -18.55 25.08
CA THR A 116 -8.05 -19.65 25.35
C THR A 116 -6.60 -19.15 25.36
N ASP A 117 -5.68 -19.94 25.96
CA ASP A 117 -4.25 -19.60 25.95
C ASP A 117 -3.68 -19.46 24.51
N ALA A 118 -4.14 -20.28 23.56
CA ALA A 118 -3.76 -20.19 22.15
C ALA A 118 -4.24 -18.91 21.48
N GLU A 119 -5.43 -18.44 21.82
CA GLU A 119 -5.97 -17.16 21.35
C GLU A 119 -5.20 -15.99 21.96
N ALA A 120 -4.83 -16.06 23.24
CA ALA A 120 -3.99 -15.05 23.90
C ALA A 120 -2.61 -14.93 23.23
N GLU A 121 -1.99 -16.06 22.85
CA GLU A 121 -0.73 -16.05 22.08
C GLU A 121 -0.92 -15.39 20.70
N ASN A 122 -2.01 -15.64 20.01
CA ASN A 122 -2.31 -15.01 18.73
C ASN A 122 -2.55 -13.49 18.87
N PHE A 123 -3.17 -13.04 19.95
CA PHE A 123 -3.29 -11.61 20.22
C PHE A 123 -1.95 -10.93 20.43
N ALA A 124 -1.01 -11.56 21.14
CA ALA A 124 0.33 -11.03 21.29
C ALA A 124 1.06 -10.86 19.95
N LYS A 125 0.93 -11.85 19.04
CA LYS A 125 1.48 -11.74 17.68
C LYS A 125 0.82 -10.60 16.87
N THR A 126 -0.47 -10.33 17.08
CA THR A 126 -1.16 -9.22 16.43
C THR A 126 -0.55 -7.86 16.83
N GLU A 127 -0.17 -7.69 18.08
CA GLU A 127 0.50 -6.47 18.55
C GLU A 127 1.87 -6.27 17.85
N GLU A 128 2.61 -7.36 17.60
CA GLU A 128 3.86 -7.30 16.84
C GLU A 128 3.63 -6.83 15.40
N PHE A 129 2.56 -7.29 14.75
CA PHE A 129 2.21 -6.84 13.40
C PHE A 129 1.80 -5.36 13.37
N VAL A 130 1.05 -4.89 14.37
CA VAL A 130 0.70 -3.46 14.48
C VAL A 130 1.95 -2.62 14.67
N ALA A 131 2.84 -3.02 15.56
CA ALA A 131 4.12 -2.31 15.77
C ALA A 131 5.00 -2.32 14.51
N GLY A 132 5.02 -3.43 13.76
CA GLY A 132 5.70 -3.55 12.48
C GLY A 132 5.15 -2.61 11.42
N PHE A 133 3.83 -2.52 11.32
CA PHE A 133 3.13 -1.57 10.43
C PHE A 133 3.48 -0.12 10.78
N GLU A 134 3.37 0.26 12.05
CA GLU A 134 3.70 1.62 12.50
C GLU A 134 5.14 1.98 12.19
N LYS A 135 6.07 1.07 12.50
CA LYS A 135 7.50 1.26 12.19
C LYS A 135 7.75 1.48 10.70
N ALA A 136 7.11 0.70 9.83
CA ALA A 136 7.25 0.85 8.39
C ALA A 136 6.66 2.18 7.90
N MET A 137 5.53 2.62 8.45
CA MET A 137 4.92 3.90 8.10
C MET A 137 5.73 5.09 8.63
N ASP A 138 6.39 4.96 9.78
CA ASP A 138 7.31 5.96 10.32
C ASP A 138 8.63 6.05 9.54
N ASP A 139 8.99 4.99 8.80
CA ASP A 139 10.14 4.98 7.90
C ASP A 139 9.75 5.50 6.51
N ASP A 140 9.52 6.79 6.43
CA ASP A 140 9.24 7.52 5.17
C ASP A 140 8.04 6.95 4.38
N PHE A 141 6.98 6.57 5.10
CA PHE A 141 5.76 5.99 4.50
C PHE A 141 6.05 4.75 3.65
N ASN A 142 6.84 3.82 4.18
CA ASN A 142 7.19 2.57 3.50
C ASN A 142 5.99 1.61 3.47
N THR A 143 5.05 1.90 2.56
CA THR A 143 3.82 1.13 2.41
C THR A 143 4.08 -0.30 1.95
N ALA A 144 5.18 -0.55 1.24
CA ALA A 144 5.54 -1.89 0.81
C ALA A 144 5.78 -2.80 2.03
N ASP A 145 6.60 -2.35 2.98
CA ASP A 145 6.87 -3.11 4.21
C ASP A 145 5.66 -3.12 5.16
N ALA A 146 4.86 -2.04 5.16
CA ALA A 146 3.64 -1.98 5.98
C ALA A 146 2.57 -2.99 5.55
N VAL A 147 2.50 -3.34 4.27
CA VAL A 147 1.51 -4.29 3.73
C VAL A 147 2.00 -5.75 3.87
N MET A 148 3.31 -6.00 3.95
CA MET A 148 3.88 -7.35 4.05
C MET A 148 3.30 -8.20 5.19
N PRO A 149 3.16 -7.69 6.44
CA PRO A 149 2.56 -8.45 7.53
C PRO A 149 1.12 -8.89 7.28
N LEU A 150 0.38 -8.17 6.43
CA LEU A 150 -1.02 -8.48 6.08
C LEU A 150 -1.11 -9.64 5.07
N ILE A 151 -0.05 -9.88 4.29
CA ILE A 151 -0.04 -10.89 3.21
C ILE A 151 0.65 -12.19 3.67
N GLY A 152 1.53 -12.13 4.69
CA GLY A 152 2.42 -13.21 5.12
C GLY A 152 3.73 -13.25 4.32
N GLU A 153 4.84 -13.58 4.98
CA GLU A 153 6.19 -13.53 4.41
C GLU A 153 6.40 -14.42 3.17
N ASP A 154 5.62 -15.48 3.04
CA ASP A 154 5.74 -16.49 1.98
C ASP A 154 4.61 -16.42 0.93
N GLY A 155 3.77 -15.38 0.99
CA GLY A 155 2.57 -15.30 0.14
C GLY A 155 1.56 -16.42 0.41
N SER A 156 1.87 -17.35 1.32
CA SER A 156 0.94 -18.32 1.85
C SER A 156 0.13 -17.65 2.95
N ASN A 157 -1.17 -17.89 2.97
CA ASN A 157 -1.98 -17.57 4.11
C ASN A 157 -1.33 -18.24 5.33
N SER A 158 -0.89 -17.46 6.30
CA SER A 158 -0.79 -17.95 7.66
C SER A 158 -2.21 -18.34 8.05
N SER A 159 -2.63 -19.55 7.63
CA SER A 159 -3.81 -20.20 8.15
C SER A 159 -3.46 -20.61 9.56
N ALA A 160 -3.58 -19.66 10.48
CA ALA A 160 -3.86 -20.06 11.85
C ALA A 160 -5.02 -21.06 11.75
N PRO A 161 -4.92 -22.26 12.35
CA PRO A 161 -5.98 -23.25 12.27
C PRO A 161 -7.24 -22.58 12.82
N MET A 162 -8.25 -22.41 11.97
CA MET A 162 -9.56 -21.93 12.39
C MET A 162 -10.02 -22.79 13.57
N PRO A 163 -10.44 -22.21 14.70
CA PRO A 163 -11.07 -22.98 15.74
C PRO A 163 -12.27 -23.69 15.13
N ARG A 164 -12.29 -25.03 15.23
CA ARG A 164 -13.45 -25.82 14.78
C ARG A 164 -14.61 -25.44 15.69
N LEU A 165 -15.67 -24.91 15.09
CA LEU A 165 -16.92 -24.70 15.79
C LEU A 165 -17.37 -26.04 16.38
N PRO A 166 -17.73 -26.10 17.67
CA PRO A 166 -18.36 -27.31 18.22
C PRO A 166 -19.67 -27.56 17.49
N THR A 167 -19.88 -28.80 17.05
CA THR A 167 -21.09 -29.30 16.39
C THR A 167 -22.29 -29.23 17.34
#